data_fed71230eb6f0bf29e46caea112a5bd9
#
_entry.id   fed71230eb6f0bf29e46caea112a5bd9
#
_cell.length_a   1.000
_cell.length_b   1.000
_cell.length_c   1.000
_cell.angle_alpha   90.00
_cell.angle_beta   90.00
_cell.angle_gamma   90.00
#
_symmetry.space_group_name_H-M   'P 1'
#
loop_
_entity.id
_entity.type
_entity.pdbx_description
1 polymer ?
#
loop_
_entity_poly.entity_id
_entity_poly.type
_entity_poly.pdbx_seq_one_letter_code
_entity_poly.pdbx_strand_id
1 'polypeptide(L)'
;MSDDLLDEVEAINSIYGPDSLTPTTPDASSAHEYILKLPADEASSSPNSPTDSSTSSSLRIHFPDSYPSCAPIVVGTHHSSGGVRGAGAKDLELFRTVLRDVFQEGCVCLFDAVEEFTRRRTEALEEREEPFSEEGGAAAAAEETRSVVTTKGSDVPGRQDGGHGLSTTEMDPPDWTLSEVLVENKSTFVARVARVSSPEEAKRYIAYLLATDKKTRGATHNITAWRIRAEGPAGAGTGLQFQDCDDDGETAAGGRLLHLLQVMDVWGVVVVVSRWFGGVKLGPRRFAVINGVARDGLVRAGVVREKEEGRDKGKKRR
;
A
#
# COMPACT_ATOMS: atom_id res chain seq x y z
N MET A 1 13.39 24.38 5.05
CA MET A 1 12.69 23.12 4.67
C MET A 1 12.74 22.22 5.87
N SER A 2 11.63 21.61 6.27
CA SER A 2 11.64 20.67 7.40
C SER A 2 12.26 19.34 7.00
N ASP A 3 12.95 18.69 7.93
CA ASP A 3 13.50 17.35 7.73
C ASP A 3 12.36 16.36 7.40
N ASP A 4 11.16 16.58 7.96
CA ASP A 4 9.96 15.79 7.68
C ASP A 4 9.55 15.82 6.19
N LEU A 5 9.68 16.96 5.51
CA LEU A 5 9.39 17.05 4.08
C LEU A 5 10.42 16.29 3.24
N LEU A 6 11.69 16.37 3.58
CA LEU A 6 12.74 15.63 2.87
C LEU A 6 12.53 14.11 3.01
N ASP A 7 12.22 13.67 4.22
CA ASP A 7 11.93 12.27 4.50
C ASP A 7 10.66 11.79 3.75
N GLU A 8 9.65 12.65 3.63
CA GLU A 8 8.43 12.32 2.88
C GLU A 8 8.71 12.24 1.37
N VAL A 9 9.52 13.14 0.82
CA VAL A 9 9.97 13.09 -0.58
C VAL A 9 10.70 11.78 -0.86
N GLU A 10 11.62 11.38 0.02
CA GLU A 10 12.33 10.11 -0.13
C GLU A 10 11.38 8.91 -0.03
N ALA A 11 10.43 8.94 0.91
CA ALA A 11 9.44 7.88 1.08
C ALA A 11 8.55 7.72 -0.17
N ILE A 12 8.02 8.83 -0.70
CA ILE A 12 7.19 8.83 -1.92
C ILE A 12 7.98 8.28 -3.11
N ASN A 13 9.20 8.76 -3.31
CA ASN A 13 10.04 8.30 -4.42
C ASN A 13 10.49 6.83 -4.27
N SER A 14 10.64 6.35 -3.04
CA SER A 14 10.93 4.94 -2.78
C SER A 14 9.74 4.02 -3.06
N ILE A 15 8.51 4.50 -2.83
CA ILE A 15 7.28 3.72 -2.96
C ILE A 15 6.78 3.74 -4.42
N TYR A 16 6.59 4.92 -4.99
CA TYR A 16 5.97 5.08 -6.32
C TYR A 16 6.98 5.14 -7.46
N GLY A 17 8.27 5.10 -7.15
CA GLY A 17 9.36 5.14 -8.10
C GLY A 17 10.13 6.47 -8.11
N PRO A 18 11.37 6.48 -8.63
CA PRO A 18 12.16 7.68 -8.73
C PRO A 18 11.40 8.73 -9.56
N ASP A 19 11.50 9.99 -9.17
CA ASP A 19 10.82 11.13 -9.82
C ASP A 19 9.29 11.19 -9.63
N SER A 20 8.70 10.45 -8.68
CA SER A 20 7.27 10.57 -8.36
C SER A 20 6.97 11.89 -7.65
N LEU A 21 7.90 12.39 -6.83
CA LEU A 21 7.83 13.72 -6.21
C LEU A 21 9.15 14.44 -6.40
N THR A 22 9.16 15.45 -7.28
CA THR A 22 10.38 16.18 -7.65
C THR A 22 10.24 17.68 -7.39
N PRO A 23 11.29 18.36 -6.91
CA PRO A 23 11.25 19.80 -6.74
C PRO A 23 11.17 20.51 -8.10
N THR A 24 10.46 21.63 -8.18
CA THR A 24 10.36 22.44 -9.40
C THR A 24 11.65 23.22 -9.69
N THR A 25 12.49 23.42 -8.69
CA THR A 25 13.78 24.10 -8.81
C THR A 25 14.92 23.13 -8.55
N PRO A 26 16.09 23.29 -9.22
CA PRO A 26 17.24 22.38 -9.05
C PRO A 26 17.82 22.39 -7.62
N ASP A 27 17.62 23.47 -6.87
CA ASP A 27 18.05 23.57 -5.48
C ASP A 27 16.93 23.06 -4.56
N ALA A 28 17.03 21.79 -4.22
CA ALA A 28 16.06 21.12 -3.34
C ALA A 28 15.98 21.74 -1.94
N SER A 29 17.03 22.44 -1.49
CA SER A 29 17.10 23.00 -0.13
C SER A 29 16.25 24.28 0.03
N SER A 30 15.89 24.94 -1.08
CA SER A 30 15.03 26.13 -1.12
C SER A 30 13.72 25.91 -1.87
N ALA A 31 13.42 24.67 -2.30
CA ALA A 31 12.24 24.36 -3.06
C ALA A 31 11.01 24.28 -2.15
N HIS A 32 10.05 25.17 -2.37
CA HIS A 32 8.74 25.09 -1.73
C HIS A 32 7.67 24.48 -2.63
N GLU A 33 7.96 24.31 -3.93
CA GLU A 33 7.06 23.69 -4.90
C GLU A 33 7.63 22.40 -5.47
N TYR A 34 6.76 21.41 -5.54
CA TYR A 34 7.07 20.07 -6.03
C TYR A 34 6.07 19.65 -7.09
N ILE A 35 6.52 18.79 -7.99
CA ILE A 35 5.69 18.10 -8.97
C ILE A 35 5.44 16.68 -8.44
N LEU A 36 4.18 16.37 -8.15
CA LEU A 36 3.73 15.03 -7.81
C LEU A 36 3.16 14.34 -9.05
N LYS A 37 3.72 13.22 -9.45
CA LYS A 37 3.15 12.32 -10.45
C LYS A 37 2.15 11.39 -9.77
N LEU A 38 0.90 11.43 -10.18
CA LEU A 38 -0.12 10.52 -9.67
C LEU A 38 0.01 9.14 -10.34
N PRO A 39 -0.26 8.05 -9.61
CA PRO A 39 -0.25 6.71 -10.18
C PRO A 39 -1.19 6.61 -11.38
N ALA A 40 -0.76 5.93 -12.44
CA ALA A 40 -1.58 5.66 -13.62
C ALA A 40 -2.56 4.52 -13.31
N ASP A 41 -3.75 4.55 -13.90
CA ASP A 41 -4.70 3.45 -13.80
C ASP A 41 -4.19 2.23 -14.55
N GLU A 42 -3.96 1.13 -13.86
CA GLU A 42 -3.58 -0.15 -14.48
C GLU A 42 -4.72 -0.74 -15.34
N ALA A 43 -5.97 -0.35 -15.09
CA ALA A 43 -7.15 -0.81 -15.82
C ALA A 43 -7.21 -0.33 -17.28
N SER A 44 -6.46 0.71 -17.67
CA SER A 44 -6.47 1.24 -19.04
C SER A 44 -5.35 0.69 -19.94
N SER A 45 -4.53 -0.23 -19.46
CA SER A 45 -3.52 -0.89 -20.28
C SER A 45 -4.12 -2.04 -21.08
N SER A 46 -4.82 -1.72 -22.18
CA SER A 46 -5.20 -2.69 -23.20
C SER A 46 -3.94 -3.24 -23.89
N PRO A 47 -3.76 -4.59 -23.97
CA PRO A 47 -2.54 -5.20 -24.49
C PRO A 47 -2.28 -4.97 -25.99
N ASN A 48 -3.12 -4.19 -26.67
CA ASN A 48 -3.06 -3.97 -28.11
C ASN A 48 -2.84 -2.51 -28.55
N SER A 49 -2.46 -1.61 -27.65
CA SER A 49 -2.14 -0.23 -28.03
C SER A 49 -0.62 -0.02 -28.14
N PRO A 50 -0.08 0.25 -29.32
CA PRO A 50 1.36 0.40 -29.53
C PRO A 50 1.88 1.81 -29.25
N THR A 51 1.32 2.51 -28.29
CA THR A 51 1.80 3.85 -27.87
C THR A 51 1.79 3.98 -26.38
N ASP A 52 2.94 4.27 -25.86
CA ASP A 52 3.43 4.72 -24.58
C ASP A 52 2.60 5.90 -23.96
N SER A 53 1.31 5.70 -23.78
CA SER A 53 0.41 6.69 -23.18
C SER A 53 -0.28 6.14 -21.94
N SER A 54 0.53 5.84 -20.91
CA SER A 54 0.00 5.79 -19.54
C SER A 54 -0.54 7.18 -19.20
N THR A 55 -1.85 7.27 -18.99
CA THR A 55 -2.55 8.48 -18.54
C THR A 55 -2.08 8.88 -17.16
N SER A 56 -0.93 9.52 -17.06
CA SER A 56 -0.42 10.03 -15.79
C SER A 56 -0.73 11.51 -15.66
N SER A 57 -1.50 11.89 -14.66
CA SER A 57 -1.67 13.28 -14.25
C SER A 57 -0.55 13.66 -13.29
N SER A 58 -0.02 14.89 -13.42
CA SER A 58 0.91 15.43 -12.43
C SER A 58 0.40 16.76 -11.89
N LEU A 59 0.57 16.94 -10.58
CA LEU A 59 0.11 18.09 -9.84
C LEU A 59 1.29 18.91 -9.32
N ARG A 60 1.13 20.23 -9.24
CA ARG A 60 2.04 21.10 -8.50
C ARG A 60 1.53 21.29 -7.09
N ILE A 61 2.40 21.03 -6.12
CA ILE A 61 2.13 21.13 -4.70
C ILE A 61 3.11 22.10 -4.09
N HIS A 62 2.59 23.08 -3.33
CA HIS A 62 3.38 23.99 -2.54
C HIS A 62 3.34 23.57 -1.07
N PHE A 63 4.53 23.41 -0.47
CA PHE A 63 4.68 23.12 0.95
C PHE A 63 5.04 24.40 1.70
N PRO A 64 4.23 24.85 2.66
CA PRO A 64 4.59 25.97 3.51
C PRO A 64 5.76 25.63 4.44
N ASP A 65 6.52 26.65 4.87
CA ASP A 65 7.66 26.46 5.80
C ASP A 65 7.28 25.75 7.10
N SER A 66 6.03 25.90 7.50
CA SER A 66 5.46 25.28 8.69
C SER A 66 4.95 23.85 8.48
N TYR A 67 5.13 23.25 7.29
CA TYR A 67 4.76 21.87 7.05
C TYR A 67 5.61 20.93 7.94
N PRO A 68 5.02 19.91 8.61
CA PRO A 68 3.66 19.40 8.52
C PRO A 68 2.61 20.01 9.48
N SER A 69 2.93 21.11 10.18
CA SER A 69 1.93 21.78 11.03
C SER A 69 0.83 22.49 10.22
N CYS A 70 1.13 22.87 8.97
CA CYS A 70 0.16 23.40 8.02
C CYS A 70 0.03 22.48 6.81
N ALA A 71 -1.18 22.39 6.24
CA ALA A 71 -1.44 21.58 5.06
C ALA A 71 -0.66 22.08 3.84
N PRO A 72 -0.20 21.17 2.97
CA PRO A 72 0.33 21.55 1.66
C PRO A 72 -0.80 22.06 0.76
N ILE A 73 -0.45 22.90 -0.20
CA ILE A 73 -1.40 23.57 -1.10
C ILE A 73 -1.25 23.00 -2.51
N VAL A 74 -2.31 22.45 -3.06
CA VAL A 74 -2.33 22.01 -4.46
C VAL A 74 -2.52 23.21 -5.37
N VAL A 75 -1.43 23.69 -6.00
CA VAL A 75 -1.40 24.88 -6.83
C VAL A 75 -2.18 24.66 -8.13
N GLY A 76 -1.99 23.51 -8.79
CA GLY A 76 -2.66 23.21 -10.04
C GLY A 76 -2.13 21.95 -10.72
N THR A 77 -2.62 21.68 -11.92
CA THR A 77 -2.06 20.60 -12.77
C THR A 77 -0.75 21.07 -13.39
N HIS A 78 0.26 20.20 -13.38
CA HIS A 78 1.51 20.42 -14.13
C HIS A 78 1.40 19.82 -15.53
N HIS A 79 0.94 18.57 -15.63
CA HIS A 79 0.72 17.85 -16.89
C HIS A 79 -0.46 16.91 -16.75
N SER A 80 -1.27 16.78 -17.79
CA SER A 80 -2.30 15.75 -17.90
C SER A 80 -2.20 15.11 -19.28
N SER A 81 -1.66 13.90 -19.34
CA SER A 81 -1.64 13.10 -20.56
C SER A 81 -2.80 12.13 -20.54
N GLY A 82 -3.59 12.06 -21.62
CA GLY A 82 -4.68 11.10 -21.65
C GLY A 82 -5.81 11.41 -22.62
N GLY A 83 -5.71 12.49 -23.39
CA GLY A 83 -6.66 12.77 -24.48
C GLY A 83 -8.12 13.07 -24.05
N VAL A 84 -8.49 12.87 -22.80
CA VAL A 84 -9.82 13.13 -22.27
C VAL A 84 -9.88 14.57 -21.75
N ARG A 85 -10.65 15.41 -22.45
CA ARG A 85 -10.82 16.81 -22.10
C ARG A 85 -11.41 16.94 -20.69
N GLY A 86 -10.68 17.61 -19.78
CA GLY A 86 -11.13 17.86 -18.41
C GLY A 86 -10.75 16.79 -17.37
N ALA A 87 -10.07 15.71 -17.73
CA ALA A 87 -9.62 14.69 -16.77
C ALA A 87 -8.69 15.28 -15.69
N GLY A 88 -7.69 16.06 -16.10
CA GLY A 88 -6.76 16.69 -15.15
C GLY A 88 -7.43 17.69 -14.19
N ALA A 89 -8.53 18.36 -14.60
CA ALA A 89 -9.28 19.23 -13.70
C ALA A 89 -10.07 18.42 -12.65
N LYS A 90 -10.61 17.26 -13.02
CA LYS A 90 -11.29 16.35 -12.09
C LYS A 90 -10.31 15.77 -11.10
N ASP A 91 -9.16 15.30 -11.57
CA ASP A 91 -8.09 14.76 -10.71
C ASP A 91 -7.61 15.83 -9.72
N LEU A 92 -7.45 17.08 -10.16
CA LEU A 92 -7.07 18.20 -9.32
C LEU A 92 -8.08 18.45 -8.19
N GLU A 93 -9.37 18.50 -8.51
CA GLU A 93 -10.41 18.75 -7.51
C GLU A 93 -10.59 17.57 -6.56
N LEU A 94 -10.50 16.34 -7.08
CA LEU A 94 -10.53 15.15 -6.26
C LEU A 94 -9.33 15.14 -5.28
N PHE A 95 -8.12 15.39 -5.77
CA PHE A 95 -6.93 15.41 -4.95
C PHE A 95 -6.96 16.51 -3.87
N ARG A 96 -7.49 17.70 -4.21
CA ARG A 96 -7.71 18.78 -3.22
C ARG A 96 -8.66 18.36 -2.10
N THR A 97 -9.72 17.67 -2.46
CA THR A 97 -10.71 17.17 -1.50
C THR A 97 -10.09 16.13 -0.60
N VAL A 98 -9.42 15.15 -1.19
CA VAL A 98 -8.72 14.09 -0.46
C VAL A 98 -7.67 14.64 0.49
N LEU A 99 -6.83 15.56 0.01
CA LEU A 99 -5.78 16.17 0.83
C LEU A 99 -6.34 16.88 2.07
N ARG A 100 -7.49 17.53 1.94
CA ARG A 100 -8.19 18.17 3.04
C ARG A 100 -8.73 17.15 4.04
N ASP A 101 -9.26 16.02 3.55
CA ASP A 101 -9.87 14.98 4.38
C ASP A 101 -8.80 14.19 5.16
N VAL A 102 -7.63 14.01 4.57
CA VAL A 102 -6.54 13.19 5.12
C VAL A 102 -5.60 13.99 6.03
N PHE A 103 -5.49 15.31 5.81
CA PHE A 103 -4.53 16.14 6.55
C PHE A 103 -4.80 16.12 8.05
N GLN A 104 -3.74 15.88 8.82
CA GLN A 104 -3.69 16.00 10.27
C GLN A 104 -2.50 16.88 10.64
N GLU A 105 -2.73 17.89 11.48
CA GLU A 105 -1.69 18.80 11.94
C GLU A 105 -0.52 18.04 12.60
N GLY A 106 0.69 18.37 12.17
CA GLY A 106 1.92 17.73 12.68
C GLY A 106 2.23 16.35 12.08
N CYS A 107 1.42 15.86 11.12
CA CYS A 107 1.65 14.60 10.42
C CYS A 107 1.89 14.84 8.92
N VAL A 108 2.89 14.16 8.36
CA VAL A 108 3.05 14.09 6.90
C VAL A 108 1.87 13.34 6.29
N CYS A 109 1.35 13.82 5.17
CA CYS A 109 0.05 13.35 4.67
C CYS A 109 0.04 12.95 3.19
N LEU A 110 1.13 13.15 2.45
CA LEU A 110 1.10 13.01 0.99
C LEU A 110 0.92 11.56 0.55
N PHE A 111 1.53 10.61 1.26
CA PHE A 111 1.31 9.18 0.98
C PHE A 111 -0.17 8.82 1.13
N ASP A 112 -0.75 9.15 2.28
CA ASP A 112 -2.16 8.84 2.57
C ASP A 112 -3.10 9.55 1.59
N ALA A 113 -2.73 10.77 1.13
CA ALA A 113 -3.48 11.49 0.11
C ALA A 113 -3.41 10.80 -1.27
N VAL A 114 -2.25 10.27 -1.68
CA VAL A 114 -2.11 9.54 -2.95
C VAL A 114 -2.90 8.22 -2.91
N GLU A 115 -2.84 7.48 -1.81
CA GLU A 115 -3.59 6.24 -1.62
C GLU A 115 -5.11 6.47 -1.68
N GLU A 116 -5.60 7.43 -0.91
CA GLU A 116 -7.01 7.76 -0.86
C GLU A 116 -7.52 8.32 -2.20
N PHE A 117 -6.70 9.12 -2.89
CA PHE A 117 -7.01 9.58 -4.23
C PHE A 117 -7.15 8.41 -5.20
N THR A 118 -6.22 7.46 -5.19
CA THR A 118 -6.25 6.30 -6.06
C THR A 118 -7.50 5.46 -5.80
N ARG A 119 -7.83 5.22 -4.53
CA ARG A 119 -9.04 4.50 -4.13
C ARG A 119 -10.31 5.17 -4.65
N ARG A 120 -10.51 6.47 -4.36
CA ARG A 120 -11.73 7.22 -4.79
C ARG A 120 -11.83 7.32 -6.31
N ARG A 121 -10.70 7.44 -7.00
CA ARG A 121 -10.67 7.48 -8.46
C ARG A 121 -11.12 6.14 -9.06
N THR A 122 -10.64 5.02 -8.53
CA THR A 122 -11.04 3.67 -8.97
C THR A 122 -12.52 3.43 -8.72
N GLU A 123 -13.03 3.74 -7.53
CA GLU A 123 -14.47 3.63 -7.21
C GLU A 123 -15.35 4.44 -8.18
N ALA A 124 -14.94 5.69 -8.49
CA ALA A 124 -15.68 6.54 -9.42
C ALA A 124 -15.63 6.04 -10.89
N LEU A 125 -14.67 5.20 -11.26
CA LEU A 125 -14.61 4.56 -12.57
C LEU A 125 -15.49 3.32 -12.60
N GLU A 126 -15.50 2.50 -11.56
CA GLU A 126 -16.35 1.31 -11.43
C GLU A 126 -17.83 1.68 -11.43
N GLU A 127 -18.24 2.73 -10.72
CA GLU A 127 -19.65 3.24 -10.75
C GLU A 127 -20.11 3.70 -12.13
N ARG A 128 -19.21 4.01 -13.06
CA ARG A 128 -19.55 4.42 -14.43
C ARG A 128 -19.67 3.26 -15.40
N GLU A 129 -19.13 2.10 -15.06
CA GLU A 129 -19.15 0.89 -15.90
C GLU A 129 -20.35 -0.02 -15.57
N GLU A 130 -21.09 0.23 -14.50
CA GLU A 130 -22.34 -0.48 -14.23
C GLU A 130 -23.37 -0.13 -15.33
N PRO A 131 -23.78 -1.09 -16.18
CA PRO A 131 -24.80 -0.82 -17.18
C PRO A 131 -26.14 -0.58 -16.47
N PHE A 132 -26.71 0.60 -16.69
CA PHE A 132 -28.07 0.94 -16.31
C PHE A 132 -29.03 -0.12 -16.89
N SER A 133 -29.39 -1.12 -16.09
CA SER A 133 -30.47 -2.03 -16.40
C SER A 133 -31.79 -1.29 -16.16
N GLU A 134 -32.36 -0.74 -17.23
CA GLU A 134 -33.74 -0.33 -17.26
C GLU A 134 -34.64 -1.57 -17.08
N GLU A 135 -35.16 -1.81 -15.89
CA GLU A 135 -36.40 -2.49 -15.72
C GLU A 135 -37.44 -1.50 -15.18
N GLY A 136 -38.26 -1.06 -16.12
CA GLY A 136 -39.46 -0.30 -15.81
C GLY A 136 -40.55 -1.18 -15.26
N GLY A 137 -41.35 -0.63 -14.35
CA GLY A 137 -42.68 -1.12 -14.23
C GLY A 137 -43.27 -1.18 -12.83
N ALA A 138 -43.97 -0.10 -12.48
CA ALA A 138 -45.26 -0.07 -11.81
C ALA A 138 -45.42 -0.55 -10.35
N ALA A 139 -45.62 0.45 -9.51
CA ALA A 139 -46.75 0.63 -8.59
C ALA A 139 -47.21 -0.52 -7.69
N ALA A 140 -47.20 -0.32 -6.39
CA ALA A 140 -48.39 -0.11 -5.57
C ALA A 140 -48.06 -0.14 -4.07
N ALA A 141 -48.66 0.77 -3.36
CA ALA A 141 -48.69 1.02 -1.94
C ALA A 141 -49.26 -0.13 -1.09
N ALA A 142 -48.85 -0.16 0.17
CA ALA A 142 -49.60 -0.36 1.41
C ALA A 142 -48.67 -0.83 2.51
N GLU A 143 -48.35 -0.02 3.52
CA GLU A 143 -49.09 0.18 4.78
C GLU A 143 -48.89 -0.93 5.83
N GLU A 144 -48.22 -0.50 6.92
CA GLU A 144 -48.40 -0.83 8.33
C GLU A 144 -48.39 -2.30 8.83
N THR A 145 -47.59 -2.67 9.82
CA THR A 145 -47.88 -2.52 11.27
C THR A 145 -46.84 -3.26 12.12
N ARG A 146 -46.43 -2.56 13.17
CA ARG A 146 -45.96 -2.99 14.51
C ARG A 146 -46.22 -4.45 14.90
N SER A 147 -45.19 -5.08 15.51
CA SER A 147 -45.40 -5.68 16.83
C SER A 147 -44.08 -5.99 17.54
N VAL A 148 -43.95 -5.44 18.71
CA VAL A 148 -43.01 -5.77 19.81
C VAL A 148 -43.52 -7.05 20.46
N VAL A 149 -42.67 -8.06 20.65
CA VAL A 149 -42.89 -9.06 21.72
C VAL A 149 -41.53 -9.36 22.39
N THR A 150 -41.47 -8.93 23.63
CA THR A 150 -40.50 -9.34 24.65
C THR A 150 -40.95 -10.69 25.21
N THR A 151 -40.02 -11.67 25.29
CA THR A 151 -40.15 -12.71 26.31
C THR A 151 -38.78 -13.11 26.86
N LYS A 152 -38.79 -13.14 28.20
CA LYS A 152 -37.70 -13.53 29.10
C LYS A 152 -37.44 -15.03 29.09
N GLY A 153 -36.18 -15.39 29.22
CA GLY A 153 -35.61 -16.28 30.27
C GLY A 153 -35.82 -17.77 30.12
N SER A 154 -34.73 -18.51 30.07
CA SER A 154 -34.42 -19.58 31.03
C SER A 154 -33.09 -20.26 30.71
N ASP A 155 -32.21 -20.22 31.70
CA ASP A 155 -31.22 -21.22 32.19
C ASP A 155 -30.61 -22.30 31.27
N VAL A 156 -29.30 -22.17 31.06
CA VAL A 156 -28.11 -23.03 31.32
C VAL A 156 -28.22 -24.55 31.09
N PRO A 157 -27.20 -25.25 30.56
CA PRO A 157 -25.90 -25.40 31.24
C PRO A 157 -24.64 -25.40 30.34
N GLY A 158 -23.54 -25.11 31.00
CA GLY A 158 -22.15 -25.10 30.64
C GLY A 158 -21.71 -25.97 29.47
N ARG A 159 -20.99 -25.32 28.56
CA ARG A 159 -20.12 -25.97 27.61
C ARG A 159 -18.70 -25.47 27.81
N GLN A 160 -17.88 -26.39 28.23
CA GLN A 160 -16.45 -26.25 28.49
C GLN A 160 -15.76 -25.57 27.31
N ASP A 161 -14.97 -24.55 27.60
CA ASP A 161 -13.93 -24.00 26.76
C ASP A 161 -12.99 -25.12 26.30
N GLY A 162 -13.22 -25.59 25.10
CA GLY A 162 -12.23 -26.34 24.35
C GLY A 162 -11.32 -25.33 23.64
N GLY A 163 -10.31 -24.83 24.36
CA GLY A 163 -9.21 -24.12 23.75
C GLY A 163 -8.57 -25.05 22.71
N HIS A 164 -8.88 -24.84 21.44
CA HIS A 164 -8.07 -25.37 20.35
C HIS A 164 -6.75 -24.57 20.36
N GLY A 165 -5.85 -24.96 21.25
CA GLY A 165 -4.44 -24.69 21.09
C GLY A 165 -4.03 -25.30 19.76
N LEU A 166 -3.76 -24.45 18.76
CA LEU A 166 -3.07 -24.86 17.54
C LEU A 166 -1.79 -25.56 17.96
N SER A 167 -1.79 -26.88 17.82
CA SER A 167 -0.63 -27.73 18.07
C SER A 167 0.48 -27.31 17.11
N THR A 168 1.49 -26.63 17.62
CA THR A 168 2.68 -26.18 16.89
C THR A 168 3.66 -27.30 16.59
N THR A 169 3.27 -28.56 16.76
CA THR A 169 4.20 -29.69 16.90
C THR A 169 4.51 -30.44 15.60
N GLU A 170 3.94 -30.07 14.44
CA GLU A 170 4.18 -30.85 13.19
C GLU A 170 4.36 -29.95 11.94
N MET A 171 4.85 -28.71 12.08
CA MET A 171 5.10 -27.88 10.90
C MET A 171 6.60 -27.78 10.66
N ASP A 172 7.04 -28.09 9.45
CA ASP A 172 8.38 -27.75 9.03
C ASP A 172 8.58 -26.23 9.17
N PRO A 173 9.70 -25.79 9.77
CA PRO A 173 9.94 -24.36 9.95
C PRO A 173 9.94 -23.64 8.59
N PRO A 174 9.29 -22.45 8.49
CA PRO A 174 9.32 -21.68 7.27
C PRO A 174 10.74 -21.32 6.86
N ASP A 175 11.03 -21.41 5.56
CA ASP A 175 12.32 -20.96 5.01
C ASP A 175 12.31 -19.43 4.86
N TRP A 176 12.78 -18.74 5.90
CA TRP A 176 12.86 -17.29 5.93
C TRP A 176 14.13 -16.77 5.27
N THR A 177 13.97 -15.98 4.20
CA THR A 177 15.06 -15.17 3.66
C THR A 177 15.11 -13.84 4.43
N LEU A 178 16.31 -13.50 4.94
CA LEU A 178 16.52 -12.27 5.69
C LEU A 178 17.12 -11.17 4.81
N SER A 179 16.69 -9.94 5.05
CA SER A 179 17.35 -8.74 4.54
C SER A 179 18.70 -8.51 5.23
N GLU A 180 19.48 -7.55 4.74
CA GLU A 180 20.53 -6.95 5.55
C GLU A 180 19.93 -6.27 6.79
N VAL A 181 20.74 -6.26 7.85
CA VAL A 181 20.40 -5.51 9.07
C VAL A 181 20.68 -4.05 8.82
N LEU A 182 19.68 -3.19 8.90
CA LEU A 182 19.84 -1.75 8.79
C LEU A 182 19.71 -1.10 10.17
N VAL A 183 20.65 -0.24 10.52
CA VAL A 183 20.64 0.52 11.77
C VAL A 183 20.53 2.00 11.42
N GLU A 184 19.48 2.65 11.87
CA GLU A 184 19.23 4.07 11.67
C GLU A 184 18.84 4.71 13.01
N ASN A 185 19.52 5.79 13.41
CA ASN A 185 19.27 6.48 14.67
C ASN A 185 19.08 5.54 15.88
N LYS A 186 19.98 4.57 16.03
CA LYS A 186 19.94 3.51 17.06
C LYS A 186 18.79 2.52 16.96
N SER A 187 17.85 2.72 16.05
CA SER A 187 16.82 1.72 15.74
C SER A 187 17.37 0.69 14.78
N THR A 188 17.06 -0.58 14.99
CA THR A 188 17.49 -1.69 14.14
C THR A 188 16.29 -2.24 13.38
N PHE A 189 16.48 -2.53 12.10
CA PHE A 189 15.46 -3.07 11.21
C PHE A 189 15.97 -4.31 10.48
N VAL A 190 15.11 -5.32 10.38
CA VAL A 190 15.35 -6.54 9.59
C VAL A 190 14.04 -7.01 8.98
N ALA A 191 14.05 -7.27 7.69
CA ALA A 191 12.92 -7.94 7.03
C ALA A 191 13.15 -9.45 6.93
N ARG A 192 12.07 -10.20 7.02
CA ARG A 192 12.00 -11.64 6.75
C ARG A 192 10.96 -11.87 5.68
N VAL A 193 11.32 -12.64 4.66
CA VAL A 193 10.45 -12.96 3.54
C VAL A 193 10.35 -14.47 3.42
N ALA A 194 9.14 -14.98 3.27
CA ALA A 194 8.89 -16.39 2.97
C ALA A 194 7.84 -16.53 1.86
N ARG A 195 7.92 -17.64 1.12
CA ARG A 195 6.88 -17.98 0.13
C ARG A 195 5.70 -18.60 0.83
N VAL A 196 4.49 -18.24 0.39
CA VAL A 196 3.23 -18.74 0.91
C VAL A 196 2.24 -18.96 -0.22
N SER A 197 1.38 -19.96 -0.07
CA SER A 197 0.39 -20.36 -1.06
C SER A 197 -1.05 -20.03 -0.65
N SER A 198 -1.29 -19.78 0.65
CA SER A 198 -2.62 -19.47 1.17
C SER A 198 -2.57 -18.42 2.31
N PRO A 199 -3.68 -17.71 2.57
CA PRO A 199 -3.79 -16.78 3.71
C PRO A 199 -3.55 -17.46 5.07
N GLU A 200 -4.01 -18.71 5.20
CA GLU A 200 -3.84 -19.49 6.42
C GLU A 200 -2.37 -19.83 6.65
N GLU A 201 -1.64 -20.12 5.58
CA GLU A 201 -0.20 -20.37 5.64
C GLU A 201 0.57 -19.12 6.04
N ALA A 202 0.24 -17.96 5.47
CA ALA A 202 0.86 -16.69 5.84
C ALA A 202 0.66 -16.40 7.33
N LYS A 203 -0.58 -16.52 7.83
CA LYS A 203 -0.90 -16.32 9.25
C LYS A 203 -0.17 -17.32 10.16
N ARG A 204 -0.09 -18.59 9.75
CA ARG A 204 0.66 -19.62 10.49
C ARG A 204 2.15 -19.30 10.56
N TYR A 205 2.75 -18.85 9.46
CA TYR A 205 4.17 -18.51 9.41
C TYR A 205 4.49 -17.35 10.33
N ILE A 206 3.66 -16.29 10.33
CA ILE A 206 3.80 -15.15 11.25
C ILE A 206 3.70 -15.65 12.71
N ALA A 207 2.66 -16.41 13.04
CA ALA A 207 2.45 -16.93 14.38
C ALA A 207 3.61 -17.84 14.83
N TYR A 208 4.10 -18.72 13.96
CA TYR A 208 5.25 -19.59 14.23
C TYR A 208 6.52 -18.76 14.50
N LEU A 209 6.80 -17.75 13.68
CA LEU A 209 7.95 -16.86 13.85
C LEU A 209 7.93 -16.18 15.22
N LEU A 210 6.79 -15.59 15.58
CA LEU A 210 6.60 -14.90 16.86
C LEU A 210 6.64 -15.86 18.07
N ALA A 211 6.26 -17.11 17.89
CA ALA A 211 6.31 -18.12 18.94
C ALA A 211 7.75 -18.65 19.17
N THR A 212 8.50 -18.87 18.09
CA THR A 212 9.79 -19.58 18.14
C THR A 212 11.00 -18.65 18.18
N ASP A 213 10.98 -17.50 17.48
CA ASP A 213 12.08 -16.53 17.49
C ASP A 213 11.92 -15.49 18.61
N LYS A 214 12.60 -15.75 19.73
CA LYS A 214 12.59 -14.86 20.90
C LYS A 214 13.07 -13.44 20.56
N LYS A 215 14.00 -13.28 19.62
CA LYS A 215 14.53 -11.97 19.21
C LYS A 215 13.45 -11.19 18.46
N THR A 216 12.78 -11.80 17.49
CA THR A 216 11.68 -11.18 16.74
C THR A 216 10.50 -10.83 17.66
N ARG A 217 10.10 -11.77 18.52
CA ARG A 217 9.05 -11.50 19.53
C ARG A 217 9.38 -10.33 20.46
N GLY A 218 10.65 -10.09 20.74
CA GLY A 218 11.14 -8.95 21.55
C GLY A 218 11.37 -7.67 20.77
N ALA A 219 11.01 -7.60 19.48
CA ALA A 219 11.01 -6.36 18.72
C ALA A 219 9.95 -5.40 19.24
N THR A 220 10.15 -4.11 19.03
CA THR A 220 9.16 -3.09 19.38
C THR A 220 7.93 -3.19 18.48
N HIS A 221 8.16 -3.48 17.19
CA HIS A 221 7.13 -3.66 16.19
C HIS A 221 7.55 -4.77 15.22
N ASN A 222 6.60 -5.57 14.78
CA ASN A 222 6.72 -6.58 13.73
C ASN A 222 5.66 -6.31 12.66
N ILE A 223 5.96 -5.38 11.78
CA ILE A 223 5.07 -4.95 10.70
C ILE A 223 4.96 -6.09 9.69
N THR A 224 3.74 -6.46 9.30
CA THR A 224 3.53 -7.56 8.37
C THR A 224 2.73 -7.15 7.15
N ALA A 225 3.02 -7.77 6.01
CA ALA A 225 2.17 -7.73 4.82
C ALA A 225 2.32 -9.01 4.01
N TRP A 226 1.24 -9.43 3.34
CA TRP A 226 1.28 -10.58 2.45
C TRP A 226 0.31 -10.41 1.29
N ARG A 227 0.68 -11.01 0.14
CA ARG A 227 -0.15 -11.05 -1.08
C ARG A 227 -0.11 -12.44 -1.68
N ILE A 228 -1.27 -12.99 -1.99
CA ILE A 228 -1.43 -14.35 -2.50
C ILE A 228 -2.43 -14.33 -3.65
N ARG A 229 -2.08 -15.01 -4.72
CA ARG A 229 -2.97 -15.26 -5.84
C ARG A 229 -3.28 -16.76 -5.88
N ALA A 230 -4.53 -17.13 -5.67
CA ALA A 230 -4.95 -18.51 -5.85
C ALA A 230 -4.98 -18.82 -7.36
N GLU A 231 -4.40 -19.95 -7.76
CA GLU A 231 -4.54 -20.42 -9.13
C GLU A 231 -6.02 -20.81 -9.34
N GLY A 232 -6.69 -20.12 -10.25
CA GLY A 232 -8.03 -20.51 -10.70
C GLY A 232 -7.97 -21.78 -11.55
N PRO A 233 -9.11 -22.50 -11.75
CA PRO A 233 -9.16 -23.61 -12.69
C PRO A 233 -8.66 -23.17 -14.06
N ALA A 234 -7.87 -24.04 -14.70
CA ALA A 234 -7.23 -23.75 -15.99
C ALA A 234 -8.24 -23.20 -17.00
N GLY A 235 -8.11 -21.91 -17.38
CA GLY A 235 -8.98 -21.23 -18.34
C GLY A 235 -9.89 -20.15 -17.79
N ALA A 236 -10.00 -19.95 -16.45
CA ALA A 236 -10.69 -18.82 -15.86
C ALA A 236 -9.66 -17.71 -15.53
N GLY A 237 -9.70 -16.63 -16.25
CA GLY A 237 -8.65 -15.59 -16.40
C GLY A 237 -8.37 -14.81 -15.16
N THR A 238 -8.73 -14.84 -14.00
CA THR A 238 -8.23 -14.13 -12.81
C THR A 238 -8.46 -14.96 -11.54
N GLY A 239 -7.39 -15.55 -11.03
CA GLY A 239 -7.43 -16.24 -9.72
C GLY A 239 -7.81 -15.25 -8.61
N LEU A 240 -8.49 -15.76 -7.59
CA LEU A 240 -8.82 -14.99 -6.38
C LEU A 240 -7.54 -14.41 -5.78
N GLN A 241 -7.56 -13.13 -5.47
CA GLN A 241 -6.46 -12.40 -4.86
C GLN A 241 -6.78 -12.16 -3.39
N PHE A 242 -5.82 -12.48 -2.54
CA PHE A 242 -5.90 -12.25 -1.11
C PHE A 242 -4.69 -11.41 -0.68
N GLN A 243 -4.91 -10.41 0.13
CA GLN A 243 -3.86 -9.59 0.70
C GLN A 243 -4.30 -9.02 2.04
N ASP A 244 -3.32 -8.77 2.91
CA ASP A 244 -3.57 -8.19 4.23
C ASP A 244 -2.29 -7.62 4.81
N CYS A 245 -2.39 -6.74 5.79
CA CYS A 245 -1.25 -6.15 6.49
C CYS A 245 -1.58 -5.84 7.95
N ASP A 246 -0.54 -5.72 8.77
CA ASP A 246 -0.66 -5.33 10.16
C ASP A 246 0.52 -4.41 10.52
N ASP A 247 0.20 -3.29 11.15
CA ASP A 247 1.16 -2.27 11.60
C ASP A 247 1.92 -2.69 12.86
N ASP A 248 1.38 -3.59 13.66
CA ASP A 248 1.87 -3.96 15.02
C ASP A 248 2.26 -2.72 15.85
N GLY A 249 1.41 -1.67 15.81
CA GLY A 249 1.61 -0.40 16.51
C GLY A 249 2.57 0.61 15.86
N GLU A 250 3.21 0.30 14.73
CA GLU A 250 3.92 1.28 13.89
C GLU A 250 2.93 1.89 12.89
N THR A 251 2.12 2.83 13.35
CA THR A 251 0.97 3.39 12.61
C THR A 251 1.27 3.63 11.12
N ALA A 252 0.39 3.15 10.24
CA ALA A 252 0.42 3.27 8.79
C ALA A 252 1.63 2.57 8.09
N ALA A 253 2.42 1.78 8.79
CA ALA A 253 3.56 1.09 8.18
C ALA A 253 3.14 -0.17 7.40
N GLY A 254 2.14 -0.90 7.88
CA GLY A 254 1.63 -2.10 7.23
C GLY A 254 1.02 -1.81 5.87
N GLY A 255 0.18 -0.77 5.77
CA GLY A 255 -0.39 -0.33 4.50
C GLY A 255 0.68 0.04 3.48
N ARG A 256 1.72 0.77 3.90
CA ARG A 256 2.86 1.13 3.04
C ARG A 256 3.69 -0.08 2.61
N LEU A 257 3.85 -1.05 3.51
CA LEU A 257 4.53 -2.31 3.20
C LEU A 257 3.71 -3.14 2.20
N LEU A 258 2.40 -3.22 2.38
CA LEU A 258 1.51 -3.88 1.42
C LEU A 258 1.55 -3.20 0.06
N HIS A 259 1.51 -1.86 0.03
CA HIS A 259 1.64 -1.09 -1.20
C HIS A 259 2.97 -1.34 -1.92
N LEU A 260 4.08 -1.46 -1.19
CA LEU A 260 5.36 -1.88 -1.78
C LEU A 260 5.24 -3.20 -2.52
N LEU A 261 4.56 -4.21 -1.93
CA LEU A 261 4.33 -5.50 -2.59
C LEU A 261 3.46 -5.36 -3.85
N GLN A 262 2.51 -4.41 -3.85
CA GLN A 262 1.67 -4.11 -5.02
C GLN A 262 2.48 -3.49 -6.15
N VAL A 263 3.24 -2.43 -5.88
CA VAL A 263 4.09 -1.74 -6.87
C VAL A 263 5.16 -2.66 -7.47
N MET A 264 5.70 -3.56 -6.65
CA MET A 264 6.68 -4.56 -7.12
C MET A 264 6.03 -5.76 -7.82
N ASP A 265 4.71 -5.82 -7.90
CA ASP A 265 3.89 -6.94 -8.43
C ASP A 265 4.33 -8.31 -7.87
N VAL A 266 4.57 -8.35 -6.57
CA VAL A 266 5.03 -9.57 -5.87
C VAL A 266 3.83 -10.32 -5.32
N TRP A 267 3.79 -11.64 -5.58
CA TRP A 267 2.73 -12.57 -5.17
C TRP A 267 3.28 -13.83 -4.53
N GLY A 268 2.43 -14.48 -3.72
CA GLY A 268 2.80 -15.73 -3.04
C GLY A 268 3.87 -15.50 -1.97
N VAL A 269 3.81 -14.39 -1.26
CA VAL A 269 4.81 -14.03 -0.24
C VAL A 269 4.17 -13.45 1.01
N VAL A 270 4.85 -13.67 2.13
CA VAL A 270 4.67 -12.95 3.39
C VAL A 270 5.97 -12.23 3.75
N VAL A 271 5.84 -10.99 4.20
CA VAL A 271 6.95 -10.16 4.66
C VAL A 271 6.70 -9.76 6.11
N VAL A 272 7.72 -9.88 6.96
CA VAL A 272 7.71 -9.41 8.35
C VAL A 272 8.89 -8.48 8.55
N VAL A 273 8.65 -7.21 8.84
CA VAL A 273 9.69 -6.24 9.17
C VAL A 273 9.70 -6.02 10.66
N SER A 274 10.78 -6.47 11.31
CA SER A 274 10.98 -6.28 12.75
C SER A 274 11.78 -5.02 13.00
N ARG A 275 11.27 -4.16 13.90
CA ARG A 275 11.93 -2.93 14.36
C ARG A 275 12.21 -3.01 15.86
N TRP A 276 13.46 -2.76 16.25
CA TRP A 276 13.87 -2.54 17.62
C TRP A 276 14.15 -1.05 17.81
N PHE A 277 13.29 -0.36 18.56
CA PHE A 277 13.43 1.08 18.79
C PHE A 277 14.64 1.41 19.65
N GLY A 278 15.46 2.33 19.18
CA GLY A 278 16.72 2.74 19.84
C GLY A 278 16.61 4.00 20.70
N GLY A 279 15.39 4.47 21.02
CA GLY A 279 15.18 5.66 21.85
C GLY A 279 15.17 6.99 21.09
N VAL A 280 15.50 7.01 19.79
CA VAL A 280 15.45 8.21 18.95
C VAL A 280 14.31 8.07 17.93
N LYS A 281 13.42 9.06 17.89
CA LYS A 281 12.32 9.08 16.92
C LYS A 281 12.87 9.31 15.51
N LEU A 282 12.40 8.51 14.56
CA LEU A 282 12.78 8.59 13.14
C LEU A 282 11.80 9.43 12.31
N GLY A 283 10.65 9.84 12.89
CA GLY A 283 9.64 10.53 12.10
C GLY A 283 9.22 9.73 10.84
N PRO A 284 8.91 10.40 9.73
CA PRO A 284 8.52 9.76 8.45
C PRO A 284 9.63 8.89 7.84
N ARG A 285 10.90 9.19 8.14
CA ARG A 285 12.06 8.43 7.68
C ARG A 285 11.95 6.92 7.96
N ARG A 286 11.25 6.54 9.05
CA ARG A 286 11.04 5.15 9.40
C ARG A 286 10.37 4.34 8.27
N PHE A 287 9.47 4.95 7.49
CA PHE A 287 8.78 4.27 6.39
C PHE A 287 9.71 3.94 5.22
N ALA A 288 10.61 4.87 4.85
CA ALA A 288 11.62 4.61 3.84
C ALA A 288 12.55 3.47 4.26
N VAL A 289 12.94 3.43 5.55
CA VAL A 289 13.77 2.35 6.11
C VAL A 289 13.02 1.01 6.10
N ILE A 290 11.77 0.97 6.56
CA ILE A 290 10.93 -0.24 6.58
C ILE A 290 10.79 -0.80 5.16
N ASN A 291 10.43 0.05 4.18
CA ASN A 291 10.29 -0.37 2.79
C ASN A 291 11.64 -0.76 2.16
N GLY A 292 12.73 -0.07 2.54
CA GLY A 292 14.08 -0.39 2.07
C GLY A 292 14.53 -1.80 2.47
N VAL A 293 14.40 -2.16 3.75
CA VAL A 293 14.75 -3.52 4.21
C VAL A 293 13.80 -4.59 3.66
N ALA A 294 12.51 -4.26 3.49
CA ALA A 294 11.56 -5.16 2.87
C ALA A 294 11.93 -5.45 1.41
N ARG A 295 12.26 -4.41 0.63
CA ARG A 295 12.71 -4.55 -0.75
C ARG A 295 13.98 -5.38 -0.85
N ASP A 296 14.99 -5.14 0.01
CA ASP A 296 16.21 -5.95 0.05
C ASP A 296 15.89 -7.43 0.32
N GLY A 297 15.03 -7.71 1.30
CA GLY A 297 14.57 -9.07 1.59
C GLY A 297 13.88 -9.75 0.41
N LEU A 298 13.01 -9.02 -0.30
CA LEU A 298 12.31 -9.53 -1.50
C LEU A 298 13.26 -9.85 -2.66
N VAL A 299 14.24 -8.97 -2.90
CA VAL A 299 15.28 -9.20 -3.93
C VAL A 299 16.11 -10.43 -3.57
N ARG A 300 16.56 -10.57 -2.31
CA ARG A 300 17.32 -11.72 -1.84
C ARG A 300 16.53 -13.03 -1.91
N ALA A 301 15.23 -12.97 -1.65
CA ALA A 301 14.33 -14.12 -1.79
C ALA A 301 14.08 -14.53 -3.26
N GLY A 302 14.56 -13.75 -4.23
CA GLY A 302 14.38 -14.02 -5.65
C GLY A 302 12.92 -14.02 -6.07
N VAL A 303 12.07 -13.24 -5.40
CA VAL A 303 10.63 -13.14 -5.71
C VAL A 303 10.31 -11.97 -6.64
N VAL A 304 11.24 -11.05 -6.81
CA VAL A 304 11.14 -9.91 -7.72
C VAL A 304 11.55 -10.36 -9.12
N ARG A 305 10.68 -10.16 -10.10
CA ARG A 305 11.07 -10.32 -11.50
C ARG A 305 11.92 -9.11 -11.89
N GLU A 306 13.20 -9.31 -12.15
CA GLU A 306 13.99 -8.29 -12.83
C GLU A 306 13.32 -8.06 -14.20
N LYS A 307 12.82 -6.84 -14.45
CA LYS A 307 12.56 -6.42 -15.83
C LYS A 307 13.90 -6.47 -16.51
N GLU A 308 14.08 -7.41 -17.45
CA GLU A 308 15.24 -7.41 -18.34
C GLU A 308 15.25 -6.05 -19.07
N GLU A 309 16.08 -5.13 -18.57
CA GLU A 309 16.47 -3.96 -19.34
C GLU A 309 17.12 -4.50 -20.62
N GLY A 310 16.41 -4.35 -21.74
CA GLY A 310 16.85 -4.75 -23.05
C GLY A 310 18.25 -4.19 -23.32
N ARG A 311 19.27 -5.02 -23.11
CA ARG A 311 20.60 -4.77 -23.64
C ARG A 311 20.51 -4.75 -25.15
N ASP A 312 20.19 -3.58 -25.69
CA ASP A 312 20.40 -3.28 -27.11
C ASP A 312 21.90 -3.40 -27.43
N LYS A 313 22.28 -4.61 -27.83
CA LYS A 313 23.60 -4.85 -28.42
C LYS A 313 23.60 -4.18 -29.77
N GLY A 314 24.00 -2.92 -29.81
CA GLY A 314 24.29 -2.19 -31.02
C GLY A 314 25.17 -3.02 -31.95
N LYS A 315 24.54 -3.60 -32.96
CA LYS A 315 25.19 -4.30 -34.07
C LYS A 315 25.88 -3.26 -34.93
N LYS A 316 27.13 -2.99 -34.63
CA LYS A 316 28.03 -2.20 -35.47
C LYS A 316 28.13 -2.92 -36.83
N ARG A 317 27.44 -2.43 -37.83
CA ARG A 317 27.68 -2.81 -39.22
C ARG A 317 28.94 -2.07 -39.74
N ARG A 318 29.83 -2.84 -40.19
CA ARG A 318 31.02 -2.44 -40.97
C ARG A 318 30.59 -2.16 -42.41
#